data_7b22ff4c7e7ac12f429187d630d48dfa
#
_entry.id   7b22ff4c7e7ac12f429187d630d48dfa
#
_cell.length_a   1.000
_cell.length_b   1.000
_cell.length_c   1.000
_cell.angle_alpha   90.00
_cell.angle_beta   90.00
_cell.angle_gamma   90.00
#
_symmetry.space_group_name_H-M   'P 1'
#
loop_
_entity.id
_entity.type
_entity.pdbx_description
1 polymer ?
#
loop_
_entity_poly.entity_id
_entity_poly.type
_entity_poly.pdbx_seq_one_letter_code
_entity_poly.pdbx_strand_id
1 'polypeptide(L)'
;MKSVLMIGQSNMAGRGFINEVPMICNERIQMLRNGKWQMMTEPINYDRPISGVSLAGSFAAMWCMENKEEQIGLIPCAEGGSSIDDWSIEKILFKNAIIQAKFAMQNSNLIAILWHQGENDSYNGNYKTYYEKLHTIFETLKNELNLDDVPFIIGGLGDYLGKIGFGFNCTEYDLVNKELLRYANDHNHVYFVTAQGLSANPDGIHLNAVSQRKFGVRYYYAYKNKKNVITPLKNE
;
A
#
# COMPACT_ATOMS: atom_id res chain seq x y z
N MET A 1 1.00 20.19 -6.72
CA MET A 1 0.47 18.81 -6.80
C MET A 1 0.69 18.11 -5.47
N LYS A 2 -0.24 17.28 -5.01
CA LYS A 2 -0.06 16.38 -3.86
C LYS A 2 0.57 15.06 -4.34
N SER A 3 1.21 14.30 -3.45
CA SER A 3 1.77 13.00 -3.82
C SER A 3 1.61 11.96 -2.71
N VAL A 4 1.68 10.68 -3.09
CA VAL A 4 1.50 9.52 -2.22
C VAL A 4 2.58 8.49 -2.52
N LEU A 5 3.32 8.06 -1.50
CA LEU A 5 4.34 7.02 -1.63
C LEU A 5 3.69 5.63 -1.45
N MET A 6 3.95 4.73 -2.39
CA MET A 6 3.45 3.36 -2.40
C MET A 6 4.60 2.40 -2.09
N ILE A 7 4.61 1.79 -0.91
CA ILE A 7 5.65 0.87 -0.44
C ILE A 7 5.06 -0.42 0.14
N GLY A 8 5.80 -1.50 0.05
CA GLY A 8 5.36 -2.83 0.48
C GLY A 8 5.63 -3.88 -0.58
N GLN A 9 4.77 -4.90 -0.66
CA GLN A 9 4.98 -6.03 -1.57
C GLN A 9 3.94 -6.09 -2.70
N SER A 10 3.73 -7.28 -3.26
CA SER A 10 2.95 -7.49 -4.49
C SER A 10 1.52 -6.94 -4.45
N ASN A 11 0.81 -7.01 -3.32
CA ASN A 11 -0.54 -6.45 -3.22
C ASN A 11 -0.57 -4.92 -3.18
N MET A 12 0.53 -4.24 -2.80
CA MET A 12 0.69 -2.80 -3.02
C MET A 12 1.08 -2.50 -4.48
N ALA A 13 2.01 -3.26 -5.04
CA ALA A 13 2.37 -3.10 -6.44
C ALA A 13 1.17 -3.27 -7.39
N GLY A 14 0.28 -4.21 -7.04
CA GLY A 14 -0.91 -4.53 -7.80
C GLY A 14 -0.76 -5.81 -8.62
N ARG A 15 -1.72 -6.73 -8.43
CA ARG A 15 -1.79 -8.03 -9.13
C ARG A 15 -3.21 -8.34 -9.62
N GLY A 16 -4.16 -7.44 -9.42
CA GLY A 16 -5.50 -7.61 -9.99
C GLY A 16 -5.45 -7.64 -11.52
N PHE A 17 -6.21 -8.52 -12.16
CA PHE A 17 -6.21 -8.60 -13.62
C PHE A 17 -6.86 -7.35 -14.22
N ILE A 18 -6.14 -6.70 -15.15
CA ILE A 18 -6.53 -5.38 -15.70
C ILE A 18 -7.90 -5.41 -16.36
N ASN A 19 -8.26 -6.54 -16.98
CA ASN A 19 -9.51 -6.67 -17.74
C ASN A 19 -10.75 -6.95 -16.85
N GLU A 20 -10.58 -7.16 -15.55
CA GLU A 20 -11.70 -7.48 -14.63
C GLU A 20 -12.42 -6.26 -14.09
N VAL A 21 -11.86 -5.08 -14.24
CA VAL A 21 -12.44 -3.83 -13.74
C VAL A 21 -12.27 -2.70 -14.76
N PRO A 22 -13.16 -1.70 -14.77
CA PRO A 22 -12.99 -0.52 -15.59
C PRO A 22 -11.68 0.22 -15.26
N MET A 23 -11.01 0.71 -16.31
CA MET A 23 -9.84 1.57 -16.14
C MET A 23 -10.22 2.88 -15.43
N ILE A 24 -9.36 3.34 -14.54
CA ILE A 24 -9.48 4.67 -13.96
C ILE A 24 -8.78 5.66 -14.90
N CYS A 25 -9.58 6.44 -15.63
CA CYS A 25 -9.10 7.49 -16.53
C CYS A 25 -9.37 8.86 -15.91
N ASN A 26 -8.36 9.50 -15.36
CA ASN A 26 -8.46 10.83 -14.76
C ASN A 26 -7.12 11.57 -14.93
N GLU A 27 -7.11 12.63 -15.71
CA GLU A 27 -5.94 13.45 -16.00
C GLU A 27 -5.30 14.10 -14.77
N ARG A 28 -6.05 14.22 -13.68
CA ARG A 28 -5.54 14.74 -12.40
C ARG A 28 -4.80 13.71 -11.57
N ILE A 29 -4.83 12.44 -11.97
CA ILE A 29 -4.05 11.38 -11.32
C ILE A 29 -2.78 11.17 -12.15
N GLN A 30 -1.65 11.45 -11.54
CA GLN A 30 -0.32 11.26 -12.13
C GLN A 30 0.39 10.07 -11.48
N MET A 31 1.35 9.49 -12.17
CA MET A 31 2.28 8.51 -11.59
C MET A 31 3.71 8.89 -11.95
N LEU A 32 4.63 8.67 -11.02
CA LEU A 32 6.05 8.85 -11.27
C LEU A 32 6.59 7.62 -12.00
N ARG A 33 7.07 7.81 -13.21
CA ARG A 33 7.69 6.74 -14.01
C ARG A 33 8.88 7.29 -14.78
N ASN A 34 10.02 6.62 -14.69
CA ASN A 34 11.27 7.03 -15.35
C ASN A 34 11.66 8.50 -15.06
N GLY A 35 11.51 8.93 -13.82
CA GLY A 35 11.82 10.30 -13.37
C GLY A 35 10.88 11.38 -13.90
N LYS A 36 9.69 11.02 -14.40
CA LYS A 36 8.71 11.98 -14.93
C LYS A 36 7.32 11.69 -14.37
N TRP A 37 6.58 12.76 -14.07
CA TRP A 37 5.15 12.68 -13.85
C TRP A 37 4.43 12.49 -15.18
N GLN A 38 3.55 11.51 -15.25
CA GLN A 38 2.71 11.25 -16.41
C GLN A 38 1.32 10.79 -15.95
N MET A 39 0.32 10.93 -16.80
CA MET A 39 -1.03 10.47 -16.49
C MET A 39 -1.01 9.00 -16.06
N MET A 40 -1.68 8.71 -14.97
CA MET A 40 -1.74 7.37 -14.40
C MET A 40 -2.38 6.38 -15.37
N THR A 41 -1.70 5.27 -15.56
CA THR A 41 -2.22 4.07 -16.23
C THR A 41 -1.87 2.85 -15.40
N GLU A 42 -2.69 1.82 -15.44
CA GLU A 42 -2.36 0.54 -14.81
C GLU A 42 -1.58 -0.36 -15.77
N PRO A 43 -0.58 -1.10 -15.28
CA PRO A 43 -0.12 -1.14 -13.89
C PRO A 43 0.61 0.15 -13.49
N ILE A 44 0.31 0.64 -12.28
CA ILE A 44 0.96 1.84 -11.72
C ILE A 44 2.41 1.51 -11.33
N ASN A 45 2.59 0.43 -10.59
CA ASN A 45 3.89 -0.11 -10.20
C ASN A 45 4.24 -1.27 -11.13
N TYR A 46 5.38 -1.18 -11.79
CA TYR A 46 5.82 -2.20 -12.76
C TYR A 46 7.08 -2.90 -12.24
N ASP A 47 6.90 -3.72 -11.20
CA ASP A 47 7.95 -4.52 -10.58
C ASP A 47 8.12 -5.90 -11.23
N ARG A 48 7.05 -6.42 -11.83
CA ARG A 48 7.02 -7.74 -12.48
C ARG A 48 6.16 -7.71 -13.75
N PRO A 49 6.37 -8.62 -14.71
CA PRO A 49 5.52 -8.73 -15.93
C PRO A 49 4.03 -9.00 -15.61
N ILE A 50 3.73 -9.54 -14.42
CA ILE A 50 2.37 -9.82 -13.94
C ILE A 50 1.77 -8.66 -13.13
N SER A 51 2.38 -7.48 -13.16
CA SER A 51 1.82 -6.29 -12.51
C SER A 51 0.48 -5.91 -13.13
N GLY A 52 -0.46 -5.50 -12.30
CA GLY A 52 -1.84 -5.23 -12.70
C GLY A 52 -2.49 -4.13 -11.87
N VAL A 53 -3.79 -4.28 -11.62
CA VAL A 53 -4.58 -3.34 -10.82
C VAL A 53 -4.05 -3.28 -9.39
N SER A 54 -3.86 -2.04 -8.90
CA SER A 54 -3.41 -1.72 -7.55
C SER A 54 -4.48 -0.93 -6.79
N LEU A 55 -4.47 -1.05 -5.46
CA LEU A 55 -5.32 -0.27 -4.55
C LEU A 55 -5.10 1.25 -4.67
N ALA A 56 -3.89 1.67 -5.05
CA ALA A 56 -3.54 3.08 -5.13
C ALA A 56 -4.33 3.86 -6.20
N GLY A 57 -4.76 3.20 -7.28
CA GLY A 57 -5.59 3.83 -8.30
C GLY A 57 -6.92 4.29 -7.75
N SER A 58 -7.64 3.44 -7.00
CA SER A 58 -8.92 3.81 -6.39
C SER A 58 -8.76 4.75 -5.20
N PHE A 59 -7.68 4.65 -4.42
CA PHE A 59 -7.33 5.67 -3.43
C PHE A 59 -7.25 7.07 -4.08
N ALA A 60 -6.48 7.19 -5.17
CA ALA A 60 -6.29 8.46 -5.87
C ALA A 60 -7.60 8.96 -6.52
N ALA A 61 -8.42 8.05 -7.08
CA ALA A 61 -9.71 8.40 -7.64
C ALA A 61 -10.65 9.00 -6.58
N MET A 62 -10.76 8.37 -5.41
CA MET A 62 -11.55 8.89 -4.29
C MET A 62 -11.03 10.26 -3.81
N TRP A 63 -9.72 10.41 -3.74
CA TRP A 63 -9.11 11.69 -3.38
C TRP A 63 -9.48 12.79 -4.38
N CYS A 64 -9.41 12.53 -5.69
CA CYS A 64 -9.79 13.46 -6.74
C CYS A 64 -11.28 13.83 -6.74
N MET A 65 -12.16 12.96 -6.29
CA MET A 65 -13.59 13.26 -6.17
C MET A 65 -13.86 14.41 -5.19
N GLU A 66 -13.06 14.52 -4.14
CA GLU A 66 -13.20 15.54 -3.10
C GLU A 66 -12.32 16.77 -3.34
N ASN A 67 -11.21 16.61 -4.04
CA ASN A 67 -10.23 17.67 -4.32
C ASN A 67 -10.26 18.03 -5.82
N LYS A 68 -11.33 18.70 -6.26
CA LYS A 68 -11.66 18.90 -7.68
C LYS A 68 -10.63 19.70 -8.47
N GLU A 69 -9.95 20.64 -7.82
CA GLU A 69 -9.00 21.56 -8.47
C GLU A 69 -7.53 21.13 -8.33
N GLU A 70 -7.27 20.00 -7.63
CA GLU A 70 -5.91 19.56 -7.36
C GLU A 70 -5.56 18.27 -8.13
N GLN A 71 -4.26 18.07 -8.31
CA GLN A 71 -3.69 16.85 -8.86
C GLN A 71 -3.02 16.03 -7.76
N ILE A 72 -3.08 14.68 -7.90
CA ILE A 72 -2.41 13.74 -7.04
C ILE A 72 -1.44 12.88 -7.86
N GLY A 73 -0.21 12.71 -7.36
CA GLY A 73 0.84 11.88 -7.95
C GLY A 73 1.09 10.63 -7.11
N LEU A 74 1.18 9.49 -7.76
CA LEU A 74 1.51 8.21 -7.15
C LEU A 74 3.00 7.92 -7.36
N ILE A 75 3.72 7.57 -6.29
CA ILE A 75 5.16 7.25 -6.30
C ILE A 75 5.30 5.74 -6.07
N PRO A 76 5.36 4.92 -7.14
CA PRO A 76 5.40 3.47 -7.02
C PRO A 76 6.80 2.98 -6.63
N CYS A 77 6.91 2.34 -5.47
CA CYS A 77 8.16 1.78 -4.94
C CYS A 77 7.97 0.37 -4.36
N ALA A 78 6.79 -0.24 -4.51
CA ALA A 78 6.55 -1.58 -3.99
C ALA A 78 7.29 -2.67 -4.79
N GLU A 79 7.71 -3.74 -4.12
CA GLU A 79 8.43 -4.87 -4.74
C GLU A 79 7.78 -6.20 -4.38
N GLY A 80 7.34 -6.93 -5.40
CA GLY A 80 6.68 -8.24 -5.23
C GLY A 80 7.56 -9.29 -4.60
N GLY A 81 7.02 -10.02 -3.62
CA GLY A 81 7.72 -11.08 -2.89
C GLY A 81 8.67 -10.59 -1.80
N SER A 82 8.72 -9.28 -1.51
CA SER A 82 9.59 -8.77 -0.44
C SER A 82 9.05 -9.12 0.96
N SER A 83 9.95 -9.51 1.84
CA SER A 83 9.74 -9.60 3.29
C SER A 83 9.94 -8.25 3.95
N ILE A 84 9.57 -8.12 5.23
CA ILE A 84 9.88 -6.91 6.00
C ILE A 84 11.39 -6.69 6.14
N ASP A 85 12.19 -7.75 6.14
CA ASP A 85 13.66 -7.68 6.18
C ASP A 85 14.25 -7.09 4.89
N ASP A 86 13.59 -7.26 3.73
CA ASP A 86 14.01 -6.63 2.48
C ASP A 86 13.75 -5.11 2.49
N TRP A 87 12.89 -4.64 3.39
CA TRP A 87 12.62 -3.23 3.66
C TRP A 87 13.48 -2.62 4.76
N SER A 88 14.40 -3.38 5.37
CA SER A 88 15.36 -2.85 6.34
C SER A 88 16.08 -1.62 5.77
N ILE A 89 16.38 -0.66 6.64
CA ILE A 89 16.91 0.67 6.26
C ILE A 89 18.22 0.61 5.45
N GLU A 90 18.99 -0.46 5.60
CA GLU A 90 20.25 -0.69 4.86
C GLU A 90 20.00 -1.27 3.46
N LYS A 91 18.81 -1.77 3.17
CA LYS A 91 18.47 -2.47 1.93
C LYS A 91 18.05 -1.54 0.81
N ILE A 92 18.14 -2.08 -0.41
CA ILE A 92 17.89 -1.30 -1.63
C ILE A 92 16.45 -0.80 -1.75
N LEU A 93 15.44 -1.55 -1.28
CA LEU A 93 14.04 -1.14 -1.38
C LEU A 93 13.77 0.12 -0.57
N PHE A 94 14.23 0.16 0.68
CA PHE A 94 14.11 1.34 1.53
C PHE A 94 14.84 2.55 0.92
N LYS A 95 16.09 2.37 0.53
CA LYS A 95 16.90 3.43 -0.09
C LYS A 95 16.28 3.98 -1.37
N ASN A 96 15.76 3.10 -2.22
CA ASN A 96 15.05 3.50 -3.42
C ASN A 96 13.77 4.31 -3.10
N ALA A 97 12.99 3.88 -2.12
CA ALA A 97 11.78 4.61 -1.71
C ALA A 97 12.12 6.04 -1.24
N ILE A 98 13.18 6.21 -0.45
CA ILE A 98 13.68 7.52 -0.03
C ILE A 98 14.10 8.38 -1.24
N ILE A 99 14.87 7.82 -2.17
CA ILE A 99 15.32 8.53 -3.37
C ILE A 99 14.13 8.99 -4.22
N GLN A 100 13.18 8.10 -4.50
CA GLN A 100 11.99 8.42 -5.30
C GLN A 100 11.10 9.45 -4.61
N ALA A 101 10.90 9.32 -3.29
CA ALA A 101 10.13 10.30 -2.52
C ALA A 101 10.81 11.68 -2.53
N LYS A 102 12.11 11.77 -2.23
CA LYS A 102 12.87 13.03 -2.27
C LYS A 102 12.84 13.68 -3.66
N PHE A 103 12.95 12.86 -4.72
CA PHE A 103 12.83 13.34 -6.08
C PHE A 103 11.44 13.91 -6.38
N ALA A 104 10.39 13.16 -6.04
CA ALA A 104 9.00 13.60 -6.21
C ALA A 104 8.67 14.88 -5.43
N MET A 105 9.18 14.99 -4.21
CA MET A 105 8.96 16.14 -3.32
C MET A 105 9.59 17.46 -3.81
N GLN A 106 10.46 17.41 -4.82
CA GLN A 106 10.93 18.65 -5.47
C GLN A 106 9.79 19.42 -6.17
N ASN A 107 8.75 18.72 -6.59
CA ASN A 107 7.63 19.29 -7.36
C ASN A 107 6.24 18.90 -6.81
N SER A 108 6.20 18.24 -5.65
CA SER A 108 4.95 17.80 -5.02
C SER A 108 5.07 17.81 -3.49
N ASN A 109 3.90 17.87 -2.82
CA ASN A 109 3.81 17.73 -1.38
C ASN A 109 3.34 16.31 -1.05
N LEU A 110 4.15 15.52 -0.35
CA LEU A 110 3.81 14.20 0.12
C LEU A 110 2.71 14.30 1.20
N ILE A 111 1.56 13.65 0.96
CA ILE A 111 0.39 13.73 1.86
C ILE A 111 0.03 12.41 2.53
N ALA A 112 0.56 11.30 2.05
CA ALA A 112 0.36 9.98 2.65
C ALA A 112 1.46 9.01 2.21
N ILE A 113 1.70 8.01 3.06
CA ILE A 113 2.47 6.81 2.73
C ILE A 113 1.53 5.62 2.84
N LEU A 114 1.41 4.83 1.77
CA LEU A 114 0.63 3.60 1.75
C LEU A 114 1.56 2.40 1.89
N TRP A 115 1.33 1.61 2.92
CA TRP A 115 2.07 0.38 3.20
C TRP A 115 1.16 -0.83 3.07
N HIS A 116 1.56 -1.82 2.29
CA HIS A 116 0.94 -3.14 2.30
C HIS A 116 2.00 -4.21 2.10
N GLN A 117 2.31 -4.92 3.17
CA GLN A 117 3.31 -5.97 3.22
C GLN A 117 3.00 -6.89 4.43
N GLY A 118 3.41 -8.14 4.36
CA GLY A 118 3.31 -9.08 5.47
C GLY A 118 2.96 -10.51 5.06
N GLU A 119 2.51 -10.76 3.82
CA GLU A 119 2.23 -12.11 3.34
C GLU A 119 3.50 -12.98 3.42
N ASN A 120 4.65 -12.39 3.07
CA ASN A 120 5.94 -13.09 3.15
C ASN A 120 6.51 -13.21 4.57
N ASP A 121 5.82 -12.63 5.56
CA ASP A 121 6.16 -12.71 6.98
C ASP A 121 5.08 -13.46 7.81
N SER A 122 4.10 -14.07 7.12
CA SER A 122 2.95 -14.75 7.73
C SER A 122 3.18 -16.25 7.98
N TYR A 123 4.41 -16.63 8.31
CA TYR A 123 4.79 -18.01 8.63
C TYR A 123 6.08 -18.03 9.47
N ASN A 124 6.39 -19.19 10.06
CA ASN A 124 7.63 -19.45 10.84
C ASN A 124 7.85 -18.50 12.04
N GLY A 125 6.78 -17.87 12.54
CA GLY A 125 6.89 -16.98 13.69
C GLY A 125 7.49 -15.60 13.37
N ASN A 126 7.61 -15.22 12.09
CA ASN A 126 8.19 -13.94 11.67
C ASN A 126 7.42 -12.72 12.21
N TYR A 127 6.11 -12.87 12.46
CA TYR A 127 5.29 -11.82 13.08
C TYR A 127 5.85 -11.31 14.42
N LYS A 128 6.61 -12.12 15.16
CA LYS A 128 7.16 -11.77 16.50
C LYS A 128 8.10 -10.57 16.48
N THR A 129 8.75 -10.33 15.36
CA THR A 129 9.67 -9.20 15.18
C THR A 129 9.13 -8.14 14.24
N TYR A 130 7.91 -8.35 13.69
CA TYR A 130 7.32 -7.50 12.66
C TYR A 130 7.12 -6.07 13.14
N TYR A 131 6.57 -5.88 14.35
CA TYR A 131 6.32 -4.58 14.94
C TYR A 131 7.61 -3.72 15.05
N GLU A 132 8.67 -4.28 15.62
CA GLU A 132 9.93 -3.55 15.83
C GLU A 132 10.61 -3.20 14.50
N LYS A 133 10.55 -4.10 13.52
CA LYS A 133 11.06 -3.84 12.18
C LYS A 133 10.28 -2.74 11.49
N LEU A 134 8.94 -2.80 11.57
CA LEU A 134 8.07 -1.76 11.00
C LEU A 134 8.32 -0.40 11.66
N HIS A 135 8.50 -0.36 12.99
CA HIS A 135 8.84 0.83 13.73
C HIS A 135 10.14 1.47 13.22
N THR A 136 11.20 0.67 13.07
CA THR A 136 12.48 1.15 12.55
C THR A 136 12.33 1.74 11.14
N ILE A 137 11.60 1.05 10.26
CA ILE A 137 11.35 1.51 8.89
C ILE A 137 10.60 2.84 8.90
N PHE A 138 9.50 2.96 9.64
CA PHE A 138 8.64 4.15 9.61
C PHE A 138 9.27 5.35 10.29
N GLU A 139 9.92 5.17 11.44
CA GLU A 139 10.63 6.29 12.10
C GLU A 139 11.80 6.79 11.23
N THR A 140 12.51 5.89 10.56
CA THR A 140 13.58 6.33 9.64
C THR A 140 13.01 7.02 8.40
N LEU A 141 11.87 6.55 7.84
CA LEU A 141 11.18 7.27 6.75
C LEU A 141 10.76 8.68 7.15
N LYS A 142 10.17 8.85 8.34
CA LYS A 142 9.80 10.17 8.87
C LYS A 142 11.02 11.09 8.94
N ASN A 143 12.09 10.61 9.54
CA ASN A 143 13.31 11.41 9.72
C ASN A 143 13.96 11.78 8.38
N GLU A 144 14.13 10.81 7.48
CA GLU A 144 14.78 11.01 6.18
C GLU A 144 14.01 11.94 5.25
N LEU A 145 12.67 11.97 5.36
CA LEU A 145 11.79 12.77 4.52
C LEU A 145 11.26 14.04 5.25
N ASN A 146 11.65 14.26 6.50
CA ASN A 146 11.20 15.37 7.37
C ASN A 146 9.65 15.44 7.44
N LEU A 147 9.02 14.31 7.82
CA LEU A 147 7.56 14.17 7.86
C LEU A 147 7.05 14.27 9.30
N ASP A 148 6.43 15.39 9.67
CA ASP A 148 5.86 15.56 11.00
C ASP A 148 4.45 14.94 11.09
N ASP A 149 3.55 15.31 10.17
CA ASP A 149 2.12 14.99 10.25
C ASP A 149 1.61 14.13 9.07
N VAL A 150 2.50 13.62 8.23
CA VAL A 150 2.11 12.81 7.07
C VAL A 150 1.66 11.43 7.55
N PRO A 151 0.41 11.01 7.26
CA PRO A 151 -0.10 9.74 7.73
C PRO A 151 0.50 8.55 6.97
N PHE A 152 0.73 7.47 7.73
CA PHE A 152 0.99 6.13 7.22
C PHE A 152 -0.32 5.33 7.24
N ILE A 153 -0.75 4.87 6.08
CA ILE A 153 -1.94 4.02 5.96
C ILE A 153 -1.46 2.59 5.73
N ILE A 154 -1.69 1.73 6.70
CA ILE A 154 -1.16 0.37 6.72
C ILE A 154 -2.26 -0.66 6.51
N GLY A 155 -2.13 -1.48 5.49
CA GLY A 155 -3.12 -2.49 5.13
C GLY A 155 -2.88 -3.83 5.82
N GLY A 156 -3.94 -4.35 6.42
CA GLY A 156 -3.97 -5.72 6.91
C GLY A 156 -4.05 -6.74 5.77
N LEU A 157 -3.69 -7.97 6.08
CA LEU A 157 -3.68 -9.11 5.19
C LEU A 157 -5.07 -9.77 5.13
N GLY A 158 -5.41 -10.35 3.97
CA GLY A 158 -6.72 -10.92 3.73
C GLY A 158 -6.94 -12.29 4.38
N ASP A 159 -8.19 -12.56 4.76
CA ASP A 159 -8.64 -13.82 5.38
C ASP A 159 -8.74 -15.00 4.39
N TYR A 160 -8.38 -14.80 3.13
CA TYR A 160 -8.20 -15.83 2.12
C TYR A 160 -6.84 -16.55 2.23
N LEU A 161 -5.87 -15.97 2.93
CA LEU A 161 -4.55 -16.55 3.15
C LEU A 161 -4.60 -17.83 4.01
N GLY A 162 -3.58 -18.66 3.90
CA GLY A 162 -3.48 -19.93 4.62
C GLY A 162 -4.37 -21.05 4.05
N LYS A 163 -5.02 -20.85 2.90
CA LYS A 163 -6.01 -21.81 2.37
C LYS A 163 -5.55 -22.56 1.12
N ILE A 164 -5.11 -21.84 0.10
CA ILE A 164 -4.77 -22.43 -1.22
C ILE A 164 -3.60 -21.71 -1.89
N GLY A 165 -3.07 -22.30 -2.95
CA GLY A 165 -2.10 -21.70 -3.88
C GLY A 165 -0.83 -21.20 -3.21
N PHE A 166 -0.32 -20.10 -3.70
CA PHE A 166 0.89 -19.46 -3.14
C PHE A 166 0.68 -18.90 -1.73
N GLY A 167 -0.57 -18.60 -1.37
CA GLY A 167 -0.94 -18.12 -0.04
C GLY A 167 -1.07 -19.23 1.01
N PHE A 168 -0.94 -20.54 0.62
CA PHE A 168 -1.17 -21.66 1.53
C PHE A 168 -0.31 -21.63 2.80
N ASN A 169 0.95 -21.21 2.69
CA ASN A 169 1.86 -21.14 3.82
C ASN A 169 1.68 -19.88 4.70
N CYS A 170 0.86 -18.91 4.28
CA CYS A 170 0.64 -17.68 5.04
C CYS A 170 -0.36 -17.91 6.19
N THR A 171 -0.08 -18.88 7.06
CA THR A 171 -1.00 -19.32 8.13
C THR A 171 -1.03 -18.40 9.34
N GLU A 172 -0.05 -17.51 9.47
CA GLU A 172 0.09 -16.56 10.59
C GLU A 172 -0.31 -15.12 10.20
N TYR A 173 -1.06 -14.95 9.09
CA TYR A 173 -1.47 -13.62 8.60
C TYR A 173 -2.29 -12.82 9.63
N ASP A 174 -3.09 -13.50 10.45
CA ASP A 174 -3.88 -12.87 11.52
C ASP A 174 -2.99 -12.35 12.67
N LEU A 175 -1.84 -13.00 12.90
CA LEU A 175 -0.85 -12.55 13.88
C LEU A 175 -0.09 -11.31 13.36
N VAL A 176 0.26 -11.30 12.06
CA VAL A 176 0.80 -10.07 11.43
C VAL A 176 -0.23 -8.94 11.49
N ASN A 177 -1.51 -9.21 11.22
CA ASN A 177 -2.58 -8.21 11.35
C ASN A 177 -2.70 -7.64 12.76
N LYS A 178 -2.52 -8.45 13.79
CA LYS A 178 -2.51 -7.99 15.19
C LYS A 178 -1.35 -7.03 15.45
N GLU A 179 -0.16 -7.32 14.93
CA GLU A 179 0.99 -6.43 15.07
C GLU A 179 0.81 -5.11 14.30
N LEU A 180 0.25 -5.17 13.08
CA LEU A 180 -0.09 -3.96 12.31
C LEU A 180 -1.12 -3.09 13.03
N LEU A 181 -2.20 -3.69 13.54
CA LEU A 181 -3.23 -2.95 14.29
C LEU A 181 -2.69 -2.39 15.61
N ARG A 182 -1.85 -3.17 16.33
CA ARG A 182 -1.17 -2.69 17.53
C ARG A 182 -0.31 -1.47 17.20
N TYR A 183 0.49 -1.56 16.13
CA TYR A 183 1.34 -0.45 15.71
C TYR A 183 0.51 0.82 15.40
N ALA A 184 -0.61 0.68 14.70
CA ALA A 184 -1.51 1.80 14.42
C ALA A 184 -2.19 2.40 15.67
N ASN A 185 -2.41 1.59 16.71
CA ASN A 185 -2.98 2.08 17.96
C ASN A 185 -1.94 2.79 18.85
N ASP A 186 -0.67 2.39 18.73
CA ASP A 186 0.42 2.91 19.56
C ASP A 186 1.05 4.19 18.99
N HIS A 187 0.79 4.50 17.71
CA HIS A 187 1.46 5.62 17.01
C HIS A 187 0.46 6.61 16.39
N ASN A 188 0.68 7.89 16.64
CA ASN A 188 -0.06 8.96 15.99
C ASN A 188 0.21 8.97 14.47
N HIS A 189 -0.80 9.37 13.69
CA HIS A 189 -0.73 9.44 12.22
C HIS A 189 -0.48 8.10 11.52
N VAL A 190 -0.71 6.97 12.21
CA VAL A 190 -0.72 5.65 11.59
C VAL A 190 -2.14 5.09 11.65
N TYR A 191 -2.66 4.62 10.51
CA TYR A 191 -4.04 4.13 10.42
C TYR A 191 -4.09 2.77 9.75
N PHE A 192 -4.65 1.80 10.46
CA PHE A 192 -4.84 0.43 9.97
C PHE A 192 -6.08 0.31 9.09
N VAL A 193 -5.99 -0.52 8.05
CA VAL A 193 -7.08 -0.81 7.12
C VAL A 193 -7.26 -2.32 6.97
N THR A 194 -8.41 -2.85 7.36
CA THR A 194 -8.69 -4.28 7.24
C THR A 194 -8.87 -4.72 5.80
N ALA A 195 -8.32 -5.89 5.47
CA ALA A 195 -8.59 -6.62 4.22
C ALA A 195 -9.70 -7.68 4.38
N GLN A 196 -10.40 -7.71 5.51
CA GLN A 196 -11.48 -8.66 5.76
C GLN A 196 -12.54 -8.63 4.66
N GLY A 197 -12.95 -9.82 4.19
CA GLY A 197 -13.97 -9.97 3.15
C GLY A 197 -13.52 -9.61 1.73
N LEU A 198 -12.25 -9.29 1.52
CA LEU A 198 -11.67 -9.18 0.19
C LEU A 198 -11.31 -10.57 -0.35
N SER A 199 -11.26 -10.69 -1.67
CA SER A 199 -11.03 -11.96 -2.37
C SER A 199 -9.70 -11.94 -3.13
N ALA A 200 -9.05 -13.10 -3.20
CA ALA A 200 -7.84 -13.28 -3.98
C ALA A 200 -8.13 -13.70 -5.43
N ASN A 201 -7.12 -13.57 -6.27
CA ASN A 201 -6.99 -14.29 -7.54
C ASN A 201 -6.91 -15.81 -7.29
N PRO A 202 -7.03 -16.65 -8.32
CA PRO A 202 -6.90 -18.10 -8.19
C PRO A 202 -5.58 -18.59 -7.57
N ASP A 203 -4.56 -17.76 -7.56
CA ASP A 203 -3.27 -18.05 -6.93
C ASP A 203 -3.30 -18.05 -5.38
N GLY A 204 -4.38 -17.58 -4.78
CA GLY A 204 -4.63 -17.64 -3.34
C GLY A 204 -3.80 -16.67 -2.48
N ILE A 205 -3.03 -15.76 -3.09
CA ILE A 205 -2.22 -14.76 -2.36
C ILE A 205 -2.47 -13.32 -2.81
N HIS A 206 -2.72 -13.10 -4.08
CA HIS A 206 -2.91 -11.76 -4.62
C HIS A 206 -4.37 -11.36 -4.66
N LEU A 207 -4.67 -10.17 -4.18
CA LEU A 207 -6.02 -9.58 -4.29
C LEU A 207 -6.45 -9.48 -5.76
N ASN A 208 -7.68 -9.91 -6.07
CA ASN A 208 -8.26 -9.70 -7.39
C ASN A 208 -8.55 -8.22 -7.66
N ALA A 209 -8.82 -7.87 -8.89
CA ALA A 209 -8.96 -6.46 -9.29
C ALA A 209 -10.10 -5.74 -8.57
N VAL A 210 -11.23 -6.39 -8.35
CA VAL A 210 -12.36 -5.82 -7.60
C VAL A 210 -11.97 -5.55 -6.15
N SER A 211 -11.27 -6.48 -5.51
CA SER A 211 -10.78 -6.33 -4.14
C SER A 211 -9.73 -5.24 -4.02
N GLN A 212 -8.85 -5.10 -5.02
CA GLN A 212 -7.91 -3.98 -5.08
C GLN A 212 -8.64 -2.62 -5.10
N ARG A 213 -9.72 -2.49 -5.90
CA ARG A 213 -10.53 -1.26 -5.94
C ARG A 213 -11.18 -0.96 -4.58
N LYS A 214 -11.82 -1.93 -3.96
CA LYS A 214 -12.42 -1.79 -2.62
C LYS A 214 -11.38 -1.42 -1.57
N PHE A 215 -10.23 -2.08 -1.61
CA PHE A 215 -9.17 -1.83 -0.64
C PHE A 215 -8.64 -0.40 -0.73
N GLY A 216 -8.46 0.12 -1.93
CA GLY A 216 -8.07 1.53 -2.12
C GLY A 216 -9.11 2.53 -1.58
N VAL A 217 -10.40 2.21 -1.70
CA VAL A 217 -11.49 3.00 -1.08
C VAL A 217 -11.36 2.99 0.46
N ARG A 218 -11.09 1.81 1.07
CA ARG A 218 -10.85 1.70 2.52
C ARG A 218 -9.63 2.50 2.96
N TYR A 219 -8.51 2.44 2.20
CA TYR A 219 -7.31 3.23 2.47
C TYR A 219 -7.62 4.73 2.43
N TYR A 220 -8.37 5.18 1.42
CA TYR A 220 -8.79 6.58 1.34
C TYR A 220 -9.67 6.98 2.52
N TYR A 221 -10.60 6.11 2.94
CA TYR A 221 -11.46 6.37 4.09
C TYR A 221 -10.66 6.53 5.38
N ALA A 222 -9.65 5.67 5.60
CA ALA A 222 -8.74 5.78 6.75
C ALA A 222 -7.96 7.10 6.72
N TYR A 223 -7.39 7.44 5.55
CA TYR A 223 -6.68 8.69 5.33
C TYR A 223 -7.54 9.92 5.64
N LYS A 224 -8.72 9.98 5.03
CA LYS A 224 -9.65 11.11 5.16
C LYS A 224 -10.13 11.33 6.58
N ASN A 225 -10.52 10.26 7.25
CA ASN A 225 -11.14 10.34 8.58
C ASN A 225 -10.11 10.27 9.71
N LYS A 226 -8.84 10.01 9.41
CA LYS A 226 -7.75 9.83 10.40
C LYS A 226 -8.13 8.80 11.45
N LYS A 227 -8.61 7.63 10.99
CA LYS A 227 -9.11 6.54 11.84
C LYS A 227 -8.81 5.17 11.25
N ASN A 228 -8.59 4.19 12.12
CA ASN A 228 -8.51 2.79 11.72
C ASN A 228 -9.84 2.34 11.07
N VAL A 229 -9.72 1.56 9.99
CA VAL A 229 -10.84 0.85 9.35
C VAL A 229 -10.70 -0.62 9.73
N ILE A 230 -11.40 -1.03 10.78
CA ILE A 230 -11.30 -2.39 11.35
C ILE A 230 -12.40 -3.35 10.86
N THR A 231 -13.38 -2.83 10.13
CA THR A 231 -14.46 -3.61 9.50
C THR A 231 -14.66 -3.13 8.06
N PRO A 232 -15.16 -4.00 7.15
CA PRO A 232 -15.52 -3.60 5.80
C PRO A 232 -16.48 -2.41 5.76
N LEU A 233 -16.34 -1.54 4.77
CA LEU A 233 -17.24 -0.42 4.57
C LEU A 233 -18.56 -0.90 3.96
N LYS A 234 -19.68 -0.28 4.31
CA LYS A 234 -21.01 -0.73 3.85
C LYS A 234 -21.24 -0.56 2.34
N ASN A 235 -20.56 0.39 1.70
CA ASN A 235 -20.81 0.80 0.30
C ASN A 235 -19.50 0.94 -0.49
N GLU A 236 -18.61 -0.02 -0.39
CA GLU A 236 -17.34 -0.04 -1.14
C GLU A 236 -17.43 -0.83 -2.45
#